data_4a4994911667003d0d287adba61ea932
#
_entry.id   4a4994911667003d0d287adba61ea932
#
_cell.length_a   1.000
_cell.length_b   1.000
_cell.length_c   1.000
_cell.angle_alpha   90.00
_cell.angle_beta   90.00
_cell.angle_gamma   90.00
#
_symmetry.space_group_name_H-M   'P 1'
#
loop_
_entity.id
_entity.type
_entity.pdbx_description
1 polymer ?
#
loop_
_entity_poly.entity_id
_entity_poly.type
_entity_poly.pdbx_seq_one_letter_code
_entity_poly.pdbx_strand_id
1 'polypeptide(L)'
;NFLQDKLEPLFDFPINLSRQSVNDGYISFVTDKSLPEEGYRLDVSTKGITIASDDEAGKYYGVQTLLQLFPSEVYSGERLRLKEFPMEVVTVEDAPRFGYRGFMLDVSRTFFELDYLKSYIDWMSFHKLNKLHLHLTDDNGWRIEIKKYPELTRKGAWRGKNELIPPTYLSGGERYGGYYTQKEMKELI
;
A
#
# COMPACT_ATOMS: atom_id res chain seq x y z
N ASN A 1 -0.63 14.12 -0.08
CA ASN A 1 -1.89 13.39 -0.28
C ASN A 1 -1.65 12.26 -1.27
N PHE A 2 -2.04 11.03 -0.91
CA PHE A 2 -1.76 9.81 -1.69
C PHE A 2 -2.05 9.95 -3.20
N LEU A 3 -3.25 10.44 -3.56
CA LEU A 3 -3.61 10.63 -4.97
C LEU A 3 -2.73 11.69 -5.66
N GLN A 4 -2.48 12.80 -4.99
CA GLN A 4 -1.62 13.87 -5.51
C GLN A 4 -0.20 13.34 -5.76
N ASP A 5 0.38 12.62 -4.79
CA ASP A 5 1.73 12.06 -4.87
C ASP A 5 1.87 11.06 -6.03
N LYS A 6 0.79 10.33 -6.37
CA LYS A 6 0.76 9.39 -7.51
C LYS A 6 0.56 10.10 -8.85
N LEU A 7 -0.19 11.19 -8.90
CA LEU A 7 -0.52 11.88 -10.15
C LEU A 7 0.47 12.99 -10.54
N GLU A 8 1.07 13.71 -9.59
CA GLU A 8 2.01 14.80 -9.90
C GLU A 8 3.18 14.37 -10.80
N PRO A 9 3.78 13.17 -10.67
CA PRO A 9 4.82 12.75 -11.60
C PRO A 9 4.36 12.57 -13.05
N LEU A 10 3.06 12.37 -13.28
CA LEU A 10 2.51 12.11 -14.61
C LEU A 10 2.37 13.36 -15.44
N PHE A 11 2.08 14.49 -14.82
CA PHE A 11 1.73 15.73 -15.50
C PHE A 11 2.85 16.75 -15.43
N ASP A 12 2.87 17.69 -16.38
CA ASP A 12 3.78 18.84 -16.41
C ASP A 12 3.23 20.08 -15.68
N PHE A 13 2.07 19.93 -15.01
CA PHE A 13 1.41 20.98 -14.25
C PHE A 13 1.13 20.51 -12.81
N PRO A 14 1.04 21.44 -11.84
CA PRO A 14 0.78 21.09 -10.46
C PRO A 14 -0.66 20.67 -10.23
N ILE A 15 -0.87 19.66 -9.38
CA ILE A 15 -2.19 19.27 -8.90
C ILE A 15 -2.48 20.01 -7.59
N ASN A 16 -3.43 20.91 -7.61
CA ASN A 16 -3.76 21.75 -6.48
C ASN A 16 -4.89 21.16 -5.63
N LEU A 17 -4.69 21.14 -4.31
CA LEU A 17 -5.76 20.80 -3.38
C LEU A 17 -6.61 22.04 -3.11
N SER A 18 -7.92 21.89 -3.26
CA SER A 18 -8.87 22.99 -3.02
C SER A 18 -10.09 22.49 -2.24
N ARG A 19 -10.64 23.35 -1.38
CA ARG A 19 -11.96 23.16 -0.77
C ARG A 19 -13.08 23.87 -1.54
N GLN A 20 -12.71 24.60 -2.58
CA GLN A 20 -13.67 25.30 -3.43
C GLN A 20 -14.06 24.41 -4.60
N SER A 21 -15.34 24.40 -4.94
CA SER A 21 -15.81 23.74 -6.15
C SER A 21 -15.31 24.46 -7.39
N VAL A 22 -14.90 23.70 -8.40
CA VAL A 22 -14.51 24.18 -9.72
C VAL A 22 -15.43 23.54 -10.76
N ASN A 23 -15.61 24.20 -11.89
CA ASN A 23 -16.57 23.74 -12.91
C ASN A 23 -16.02 22.64 -13.81
N ASP A 24 -14.71 22.62 -14.03
CA ASP A 24 -14.04 21.67 -14.91
C ASP A 24 -12.66 21.28 -14.38
N GLY A 25 -12.16 20.11 -14.80
CA GLY A 25 -10.80 19.66 -14.50
C GLY A 25 -10.56 19.32 -13.04
N TYR A 26 -11.52 18.68 -12.37
CA TYR A 26 -11.44 18.34 -10.95
C TYR A 26 -11.45 16.84 -10.70
N ILE A 27 -10.91 16.46 -9.55
CA ILE A 27 -11.19 15.19 -8.89
C ILE A 27 -11.83 15.53 -7.54
N SER A 28 -13.06 15.10 -7.32
CA SER A 28 -13.83 15.39 -6.11
C SER A 28 -14.19 14.13 -5.35
N PHE A 29 -14.27 14.28 -4.01
CA PHE A 29 -14.72 13.23 -3.11
C PHE A 29 -16.06 13.63 -2.50
N VAL A 30 -17.04 12.74 -2.57
CA VAL A 30 -18.41 12.97 -2.10
C VAL A 30 -18.79 11.87 -1.12
N THR A 31 -19.54 12.24 -0.07
CA THR A 31 -20.15 11.25 0.82
C THR A 31 -21.48 10.81 0.27
N ASP A 32 -21.64 9.52 0.03
CA ASP A 32 -22.90 8.90 -0.41
C ASP A 32 -23.24 7.72 0.52
N LYS A 33 -24.18 7.98 1.43
CA LYS A 33 -24.64 7.02 2.44
C LYS A 33 -25.48 5.88 1.88
N SER A 34 -25.83 5.91 0.60
CA SER A 34 -26.56 4.82 -0.05
C SER A 34 -25.64 3.66 -0.47
N LEU A 35 -24.33 3.91 -0.52
CA LEU A 35 -23.35 2.89 -0.86
C LEU A 35 -23.03 1.99 0.33
N PRO A 36 -22.74 0.70 0.10
CA PRO A 36 -22.38 -0.23 1.17
C PRO A 36 -21.02 0.08 1.78
N GLU A 37 -20.72 -0.51 2.94
CA GLU A 37 -19.43 -0.42 3.61
C GLU A 37 -18.28 -0.78 2.64
N GLU A 38 -17.23 0.04 2.65
CA GLU A 38 -16.09 -0.03 1.72
C GLU A 38 -16.48 0.10 0.21
N GLY A 39 -17.75 0.32 -0.11
CA GLY A 39 -18.25 0.52 -1.47
C GLY A 39 -17.97 1.92 -1.99
N TYR A 40 -17.90 2.05 -3.32
CA TYR A 40 -17.68 3.34 -3.96
C TYR A 40 -18.35 3.39 -5.33
N ARG A 41 -18.58 4.62 -5.79
CA ARG A 41 -18.90 4.93 -7.18
C ARG A 41 -17.87 5.93 -7.72
N LEU A 42 -17.25 5.59 -8.83
CA LEU A 42 -16.32 6.42 -9.59
C LEU A 42 -17.00 6.86 -10.87
N ASP A 43 -17.22 8.16 -11.02
CA ASP A 43 -17.77 8.76 -12.23
C ASP A 43 -16.69 9.59 -12.95
N VAL A 44 -16.32 9.18 -14.14
CA VAL A 44 -15.46 9.96 -15.06
C VAL A 44 -16.35 10.61 -16.09
N SER A 45 -16.31 11.94 -16.16
CA SER A 45 -17.13 12.75 -17.07
C SER A 45 -16.27 13.73 -17.87
N THR A 46 -16.86 14.40 -18.83
CA THR A 46 -16.19 15.45 -19.61
C THR A 46 -15.82 16.69 -18.79
N LYS A 47 -16.35 16.85 -17.58
CA LYS A 47 -16.07 17.98 -16.67
C LYS A 47 -15.04 17.63 -15.61
N GLY A 48 -14.99 16.39 -15.17
CA GLY A 48 -14.11 15.96 -14.10
C GLY A 48 -14.47 14.58 -13.58
N ILE A 49 -13.86 14.23 -12.47
CA ILE A 49 -13.95 12.92 -11.84
C ILE A 49 -14.57 13.07 -10.45
N THR A 50 -15.52 12.22 -10.12
CA THR A 50 -16.13 12.18 -8.80
C THR A 50 -16.00 10.78 -8.21
N ILE A 51 -15.50 10.68 -6.98
CA ILE A 51 -15.45 9.46 -6.19
C ILE A 51 -16.42 9.61 -5.01
N ALA A 52 -17.48 8.84 -5.02
CA ALA A 52 -18.48 8.81 -3.97
C ALA A 52 -18.35 7.54 -3.12
N SER A 53 -18.47 7.67 -1.79
CA SER A 53 -18.50 6.56 -0.84
C SER A 53 -19.06 7.04 0.51
N ASP A 54 -19.59 6.14 1.34
CA ASP A 54 -19.97 6.49 2.71
C ASP A 54 -18.74 6.57 3.65
N ASP A 55 -17.68 5.84 3.38
CA ASP A 55 -16.51 5.76 4.23
C ASP A 55 -15.17 6.06 3.51
N GLU A 56 -14.10 6.21 4.29
CA GLU A 56 -12.77 6.53 3.75
C GLU A 56 -12.13 5.34 3.01
N ALA A 57 -12.44 4.11 3.40
CA ALA A 57 -11.91 2.93 2.73
C ALA A 57 -12.48 2.81 1.31
N GLY A 58 -13.79 3.02 1.13
CA GLY A 58 -14.41 3.03 -0.19
C GLY A 58 -13.89 4.17 -1.08
N LYS A 59 -13.68 5.38 -0.53
CA LYS A 59 -13.01 6.47 -1.27
C LYS A 59 -11.62 6.05 -1.73
N TYR A 60 -10.86 5.39 -0.85
CA TYR A 60 -9.52 4.89 -1.16
C TYR A 60 -9.55 3.85 -2.28
N TYR A 61 -10.51 2.91 -2.25
CA TYR A 61 -10.67 1.92 -3.31
C TYR A 61 -11.13 2.54 -4.63
N GLY A 62 -11.95 3.59 -4.58
CA GLY A 62 -12.27 4.40 -5.76
C GLY A 62 -11.03 5.04 -6.37
N VAL A 63 -10.10 5.55 -5.55
CA VAL A 63 -8.80 6.06 -6.00
C VAL A 63 -7.96 4.95 -6.65
N GLN A 64 -7.90 3.76 -6.05
CA GLN A 64 -7.18 2.63 -6.65
C GLN A 64 -7.74 2.25 -8.03
N THR A 65 -9.07 2.26 -8.18
CA THR A 65 -9.71 2.02 -9.48
C THR A 65 -9.41 3.15 -10.47
N LEU A 66 -9.46 4.41 -10.03
CA LEU A 66 -9.07 5.54 -10.87
C LEU A 66 -7.63 5.39 -11.38
N LEU A 67 -6.67 5.05 -10.51
CA LEU A 67 -5.28 4.84 -10.91
C LEU A 67 -5.11 3.70 -11.92
N GLN A 68 -5.97 2.67 -11.88
CA GLN A 68 -5.97 1.57 -12.84
C GLN A 68 -6.53 1.97 -14.22
N LEU A 69 -7.21 3.08 -14.34
CA LEU A 69 -7.64 3.65 -15.62
C LEU A 69 -6.54 4.46 -16.32
N PHE A 70 -5.46 4.78 -15.60
CA PHE A 70 -4.26 5.39 -16.19
C PHE A 70 -3.39 4.33 -16.87
N PRO A 71 -2.50 4.73 -17.80
CA PRO A 71 -1.58 3.80 -18.42
C PRO A 71 -0.61 3.20 -17.39
N SER A 72 -0.06 2.03 -17.71
CA SER A 72 0.83 1.27 -16.80
C SER A 72 2.04 2.07 -16.32
N GLU A 73 2.44 3.08 -17.09
CA GLU A 73 3.55 3.98 -16.77
C GLU A 73 3.32 4.78 -15.48
N VAL A 74 2.07 4.95 -15.03
CA VAL A 74 1.76 5.55 -13.71
C VAL A 74 2.43 4.81 -12.56
N TYR A 75 2.70 3.54 -12.75
CA TYR A 75 3.34 2.67 -11.75
C TYR A 75 4.86 2.56 -11.92
N SER A 76 5.44 3.09 -13.01
CA SER A 76 6.89 3.04 -13.27
C SER A 76 7.70 3.96 -12.35
N GLY A 77 7.05 4.97 -11.75
CA GLY A 77 7.71 6.04 -11.01
C GLY A 77 8.45 7.05 -11.91
N GLU A 78 8.37 6.89 -13.22
CA GLU A 78 8.95 7.83 -14.18
C GLU A 78 8.09 9.10 -14.32
N ARG A 79 8.73 10.22 -14.59
CA ARG A 79 8.04 11.48 -14.90
C ARG A 79 7.62 11.48 -16.36
N LEU A 80 6.31 11.35 -16.61
CA LEU A 80 5.80 11.30 -17.98
C LEU A 80 5.59 12.69 -18.61
N ARG A 81 5.41 13.74 -17.79
CA ARG A 81 5.18 15.13 -18.24
C ARG A 81 4.03 15.27 -19.24
N LEU A 82 2.95 14.59 -18.97
CA LEU A 82 1.75 14.66 -19.81
C LEU A 82 1.12 16.06 -19.72
N LYS A 83 0.72 16.61 -20.83
CA LYS A 83 -0.08 17.84 -20.88
C LYS A 83 -1.56 17.54 -20.69
N GLU A 84 -1.98 16.39 -21.14
CA GLU A 84 -3.34 15.88 -21.05
C GLU A 84 -3.31 14.34 -21.01
N PHE A 85 -4.32 13.76 -20.43
CA PHE A 85 -4.56 12.33 -20.53
C PHE A 85 -6.05 12.11 -20.81
N PRO A 86 -6.40 11.72 -22.04
CA PRO A 86 -7.79 11.44 -22.39
C PRO A 86 -8.25 10.17 -21.69
N MET A 87 -9.31 10.29 -20.91
CA MET A 87 -9.97 9.16 -20.26
C MET A 87 -11.34 8.96 -20.88
N GLU A 88 -11.75 7.71 -21.04
CA GLU A 88 -13.11 7.40 -21.44
C GLU A 88 -14.10 7.81 -20.36
N VAL A 89 -15.26 8.33 -20.78
CA VAL A 89 -16.37 8.59 -19.87
C VAL A 89 -16.90 7.25 -19.38
N VAL A 90 -16.83 7.02 -18.08
CA VAL A 90 -17.19 5.74 -17.48
C VAL A 90 -17.71 5.93 -16.05
N THR A 91 -18.67 5.12 -15.65
CA THR A 91 -19.10 4.96 -14.27
C THR A 91 -18.75 3.56 -13.81
N VAL A 92 -18.05 3.47 -12.68
CA VAL A 92 -17.73 2.22 -12.00
C VAL A 92 -18.37 2.26 -10.62
N GLU A 93 -19.24 1.29 -10.32
CA GLU A 93 -19.77 1.07 -8.98
C GLU A 93 -19.34 -0.31 -8.50
N ASP A 94 -18.68 -0.36 -7.35
CA ASP A 94 -18.08 -1.58 -6.83
C ASP A 94 -18.09 -1.59 -5.30
N ALA A 95 -18.14 -2.78 -4.73
CA ALA A 95 -18.05 -3.00 -3.29
C ALA A 95 -17.39 -4.36 -3.02
N PRO A 96 -16.67 -4.50 -1.90
CA PRO A 96 -16.04 -5.77 -1.57
C PRO A 96 -17.08 -6.88 -1.36
N ARG A 97 -16.84 -8.01 -1.97
CA ARG A 97 -17.64 -9.21 -1.75
C ARG A 97 -17.35 -9.88 -0.41
N PHE A 98 -16.13 -9.69 0.11
CA PHE A 98 -15.66 -10.26 1.37
C PHE A 98 -15.09 -9.16 2.27
N GLY A 99 -15.51 -9.10 3.53
CA GLY A 99 -14.99 -8.16 4.52
C GLY A 99 -13.54 -8.42 4.92
N TYR A 100 -13.09 -9.69 4.90
CA TYR A 100 -11.68 -10.06 5.10
C TYR A 100 -11.01 -10.35 3.75
N ARG A 101 -10.03 -9.53 3.41
CA ARG A 101 -9.20 -9.69 2.21
C ARG A 101 -7.74 -9.56 2.61
N GLY A 102 -7.22 -10.66 3.17
CA GLY A 102 -5.93 -10.66 3.82
C GLY A 102 -4.87 -11.46 3.09
N PHE A 103 -3.63 -11.13 3.40
CA PHE A 103 -2.45 -11.90 3.03
C PHE A 103 -1.52 -12.09 4.23
N MET A 104 -0.81 -13.21 4.27
CA MET A 104 0.18 -13.50 5.30
C MET A 104 1.57 -13.52 4.68
N LEU A 105 2.52 -12.80 5.30
CA LEU A 105 3.92 -12.83 4.93
C LEU A 105 4.76 -13.35 6.09
N ASP A 106 5.49 -14.43 5.83
CA ASP A 106 6.41 -15.02 6.78
C ASP A 106 7.79 -14.34 6.69
N VAL A 107 8.00 -13.39 7.56
CA VAL A 107 9.29 -12.69 7.69
C VAL A 107 10.22 -13.34 8.70
N SER A 108 9.73 -14.34 9.44
CA SER A 108 10.54 -15.12 10.37
C SER A 108 11.47 -16.08 9.64
N ARG A 109 10.94 -16.92 8.74
CA ARG A 109 11.77 -17.87 7.98
C ARG A 109 12.62 -17.14 6.94
N THR A 110 12.11 -16.08 6.33
CA THR A 110 12.86 -15.25 5.37
C THR A 110 12.73 -13.79 5.76
N PHE A 111 13.82 -13.18 6.21
CA PHE A 111 13.82 -11.75 6.54
C PHE A 111 13.77 -10.92 5.26
N PHE A 112 12.89 -9.94 5.23
CA PHE A 112 12.80 -8.93 4.19
C PHE A 112 13.06 -7.55 4.79
N GLU A 113 13.77 -6.71 4.07
CA GLU A 113 14.00 -5.32 4.47
C GLU A 113 12.69 -4.51 4.52
N LEU A 114 12.68 -3.43 5.28
CA LEU A 114 11.50 -2.59 5.49
C LEU A 114 10.90 -2.08 4.17
N ASP A 115 11.76 -1.68 3.23
CA ASP A 115 11.30 -1.15 1.93
C ASP A 115 10.59 -2.23 1.09
N TYR A 116 10.96 -3.49 1.23
CA TYR A 116 10.21 -4.58 0.62
C TYR A 116 8.81 -4.71 1.22
N LEU A 117 8.68 -4.59 2.55
CA LEU A 117 7.36 -4.61 3.21
C LEU A 117 6.48 -3.46 2.76
N LYS A 118 7.04 -2.26 2.60
CA LYS A 118 6.32 -1.09 2.08
C LYS A 118 5.80 -1.35 0.66
N SER A 119 6.68 -1.83 -0.22
CA SER A 119 6.29 -2.21 -1.59
C SER A 119 5.21 -3.29 -1.60
N TYR A 120 5.30 -4.25 -0.66
CA TYR A 120 4.31 -5.31 -0.51
C TYR A 120 2.93 -4.76 -0.10
N ILE A 121 2.91 -3.78 0.83
CA ILE A 121 1.69 -3.09 1.24
C ILE A 121 1.11 -2.28 0.07
N ASP A 122 1.94 -1.63 -0.74
CA ASP A 122 1.49 -0.94 -1.95
C ASP A 122 0.80 -1.90 -2.93
N TRP A 123 1.36 -3.09 -3.15
CA TRP A 123 0.72 -4.13 -3.96
C TRP A 123 -0.59 -4.64 -3.36
N MET A 124 -0.65 -4.84 -2.04
CA MET A 124 -1.90 -5.19 -1.36
C MET A 124 -2.96 -4.11 -1.55
N SER A 125 -2.57 -2.86 -1.43
CA SER A 125 -3.43 -1.70 -1.65
C SER A 125 -3.98 -1.65 -3.08
N PHE A 126 -3.12 -1.84 -4.08
CA PHE A 126 -3.52 -1.92 -5.49
C PHE A 126 -4.59 -2.99 -5.73
N HIS A 127 -4.49 -4.13 -5.05
CA HIS A 127 -5.46 -5.22 -5.11
C HIS A 127 -6.62 -5.09 -4.12
N LYS A 128 -6.76 -3.95 -3.44
CA LYS A 128 -7.81 -3.67 -2.44
C LYS A 128 -7.85 -4.70 -1.30
N LEU A 129 -6.69 -5.26 -0.93
CA LEU A 129 -6.53 -6.10 0.27
C LEU A 129 -6.50 -5.21 1.51
N ASN A 130 -7.10 -5.66 2.62
CA ASN A 130 -7.28 -4.83 3.81
C ASN A 130 -6.67 -5.40 5.10
N LYS A 131 -6.03 -6.57 5.04
CA LYS A 131 -5.41 -7.20 6.21
C LYS A 131 -4.05 -7.79 5.85
N LEU A 132 -2.98 -7.30 6.49
CA LEU A 132 -1.66 -7.91 6.43
C LEU A 132 -1.39 -8.64 7.73
N HIS A 133 -1.14 -9.95 7.64
CA HIS A 133 -0.65 -10.77 8.74
C HIS A 133 0.86 -10.95 8.57
N LEU A 134 1.65 -10.33 9.45
CA LEU A 134 3.09 -10.57 9.52
C LEU A 134 3.38 -11.69 10.52
N HIS A 135 4.00 -12.77 10.03
CA HIS A 135 4.53 -13.82 10.88
C HIS A 135 5.94 -13.43 11.33
N LEU A 136 6.02 -12.74 12.48
CA LEU A 136 7.22 -12.03 12.93
C LEU A 136 8.20 -12.90 13.71
N THR A 137 7.73 -13.99 14.31
CA THR A 137 8.52 -14.76 15.25
C THR A 137 8.29 -16.26 15.09
N ASP A 138 9.38 -17.00 14.99
CA ASP A 138 9.39 -18.45 14.95
C ASP A 138 10.78 -18.95 15.43
N ASP A 139 11.01 -20.27 15.45
CA ASP A 139 12.29 -20.89 15.81
C ASP A 139 13.46 -20.49 14.88
N ASN A 140 13.16 -20.04 13.66
CA ASN A 140 14.15 -19.63 12.65
C ASN A 140 14.50 -18.13 12.67
N GLY A 141 13.80 -17.34 13.47
CA GLY A 141 14.09 -15.92 13.57
C GLY A 141 13.07 -15.11 14.35
N TRP A 142 13.56 -14.18 15.14
CA TRP A 142 12.78 -13.21 15.89
C TRP A 142 12.92 -11.83 15.24
N ARG A 143 11.85 -11.29 14.65
CA ARG A 143 11.92 -10.14 13.75
C ARG A 143 11.37 -8.84 14.32
N ILE A 144 10.98 -8.79 15.60
CA ILE A 144 10.44 -7.58 16.22
C ILE A 144 11.23 -7.17 17.47
N GLU A 145 11.63 -5.89 17.54
CA GLU A 145 12.31 -5.35 18.71
C GLU A 145 11.39 -5.31 19.92
N ILE A 146 11.85 -5.94 21.02
CA ILE A 146 11.28 -5.79 22.36
C ILE A 146 12.34 -5.21 23.27
N LYS A 147 12.26 -3.90 23.56
CA LYS A 147 13.30 -3.17 24.33
C LYS A 147 13.59 -3.78 25.69
N LYS A 148 12.58 -4.38 26.33
CA LYS A 148 12.74 -5.10 27.62
C LYS A 148 13.54 -6.39 27.48
N TYR A 149 13.60 -6.98 26.30
CA TYR A 149 14.27 -8.27 26.03
C TYR A 149 15.19 -8.16 24.81
N PRO A 150 16.29 -7.38 24.89
CA PRO A 150 17.15 -7.09 23.73
C PRO A 150 17.84 -8.35 23.15
N GLU A 151 18.01 -9.39 23.95
CA GLU A 151 18.61 -10.65 23.49
C GLU A 151 17.77 -11.35 22.41
N LEU A 152 16.46 -11.11 22.38
CA LEU A 152 15.58 -11.67 21.34
C LEU A 152 15.99 -11.22 19.93
N THR A 153 16.40 -9.96 19.77
CA THR A 153 16.88 -9.45 18.48
C THR A 153 18.39 -9.56 18.33
N ARG A 154 19.16 -9.43 19.42
CA ARG A 154 20.61 -9.54 19.35
C ARG A 154 21.06 -10.95 18.90
N LYS A 155 20.40 -12.00 19.38
CA LYS A 155 20.69 -13.41 19.08
C LYS A 155 19.63 -14.03 18.16
N GLY A 156 18.36 -13.92 18.53
CA GLY A 156 17.26 -14.60 17.85
C GLY A 156 16.92 -14.07 16.47
N ALA A 157 17.37 -12.85 16.11
CA ALA A 157 17.18 -12.32 14.77
C ALA A 157 18.19 -12.86 13.73
N TRP A 158 19.20 -13.59 14.15
CA TRP A 158 20.32 -14.02 13.31
C TRP A 158 20.47 -15.52 13.30
N ARG A 159 20.78 -16.08 12.15
CA ARG A 159 21.12 -17.49 11.97
C ARG A 159 22.31 -17.64 11.03
N GLY A 160 22.96 -18.80 11.06
CA GLY A 160 24.09 -19.09 10.20
C GLY A 160 25.28 -19.68 10.97
N LYS A 161 26.43 -19.71 10.32
CA LYS A 161 27.67 -20.20 10.93
C LYS A 161 28.07 -19.31 12.09
N ASN A 162 28.30 -19.91 13.27
CA ASN A 162 28.65 -19.26 14.54
C ASN A 162 27.50 -18.44 15.19
N GLU A 163 26.28 -18.54 14.70
CA GLU A 163 25.12 -17.98 15.35
C GLU A 163 24.43 -19.02 16.26
N LEU A 164 23.58 -18.56 17.20
CA LEU A 164 22.80 -19.43 18.08
C LEU A 164 21.85 -20.34 17.29
N ILE A 165 21.25 -19.77 16.24
CA ILE A 165 20.37 -20.48 15.31
C ILE A 165 21.24 -20.97 14.15
N PRO A 166 21.29 -22.27 13.87
CA PRO A 166 22.09 -22.83 12.79
C PRO A 166 21.58 -22.39 11.40
N PRO A 167 22.37 -22.56 10.35
CA PRO A 167 21.93 -22.32 8.98
C PRO A 167 20.70 -23.17 8.65
N THR A 168 19.63 -22.53 8.21
CA THR A 168 18.38 -23.16 7.78
C THR A 168 17.83 -22.43 6.58
N TYR A 169 17.02 -23.12 5.78
CA TYR A 169 16.43 -22.56 4.56
C TYR A 169 17.50 -21.89 3.65
N LEU A 170 17.20 -20.82 3.00
CA LEU A 170 18.02 -20.16 1.99
C LEU A 170 19.26 -19.39 2.53
N SER A 171 19.67 -19.59 3.78
CA SER A 171 20.75 -18.79 4.39
C SER A 171 22.19 -19.13 3.94
N GLY A 172 22.38 -20.17 3.13
CA GLY A 172 23.67 -20.48 2.52
C GLY A 172 24.86 -20.73 3.47
N GLY A 173 24.60 -20.81 4.77
CA GLY A 173 25.64 -20.98 5.82
C GLY A 173 26.23 -19.68 6.36
N GLU A 174 26.12 -18.57 5.66
CA GLU A 174 26.56 -17.26 6.14
C GLU A 174 25.59 -16.68 7.17
N ARG A 175 26.02 -15.62 7.87
CA ARG A 175 25.18 -14.90 8.81
C ARG A 175 24.01 -14.23 8.05
N TYR A 176 22.80 -14.58 8.39
CA TYR A 176 21.57 -14.12 7.75
C TYR A 176 20.52 -13.73 8.79
N GLY A 177 19.78 -12.67 8.51
CA GLY A 177 18.66 -12.24 9.35
C GLY A 177 18.59 -10.72 9.45
N GLY A 178 17.79 -10.28 10.38
CA GLY A 178 17.47 -8.89 10.68
C GLY A 178 16.24 -8.81 11.55
N TYR A 179 15.85 -7.63 11.93
CA TYR A 179 14.63 -7.38 12.70
C TYR A 179 14.14 -5.97 12.45
N TYR A 180 12.88 -5.73 12.74
CA TYR A 180 12.27 -4.42 12.67
C TYR A 180 12.29 -3.77 14.04
N THR A 181 12.75 -2.53 14.11
CA THR A 181 12.66 -1.70 15.30
C THR A 181 11.21 -1.28 15.55
N GLN A 182 10.91 -0.88 16.78
CA GLN A 182 9.59 -0.33 17.09
C GLN A 182 9.26 0.92 16.27
N LYS A 183 10.29 1.70 15.86
CA LYS A 183 10.11 2.85 14.99
C LYS A 183 9.68 2.42 13.59
N GLU A 184 10.35 1.45 13.00
CA GLU A 184 10.02 0.89 11.68
C GLU A 184 8.63 0.26 11.66
N MET A 185 8.27 -0.47 12.73
CA MET A 185 6.90 -1.02 12.83
C MET A 185 5.83 0.05 12.91
N LYS A 186 6.10 1.19 13.58
CA LYS A 186 5.18 2.34 13.58
C LYS A 186 5.09 3.04 12.23
N GLU A 187 6.11 2.95 11.42
CA GLU A 187 6.12 3.52 10.06
C GLU A 187 5.27 2.67 9.08
N LEU A 188 5.13 1.38 9.35
CA LEU A 188 4.30 0.47 8.55
C LEU A 188 2.79 0.57 8.85
N ILE A 189 2.42 1.06 10.04
CA ILE A 189 1.04 1.18 10.53
C ILE A 189 0.51 2.59 10.31
#